data_3a93be72a8b4a3a68248e7f6fb06bd4f
#
_entry.id   3a93be72a8b4a3a68248e7f6fb06bd4f
#
_cell.length_a   1.000
_cell.length_b   1.000
_cell.length_c   1.000
_cell.angle_alpha   90.00
_cell.angle_beta   90.00
_cell.angle_gamma   90.00
#
_symmetry.space_group_name_H-M   'P 1'
#
loop_
_entity.id
_entity.type
_entity.pdbx_description
1 polymer ?
#
loop_
_entity_poly.entity_id
_entity_poly.type
_entity_poly.pdbx_seq_one_letter_code
_entity_poly.pdbx_strand_id
1 'polypeptide(L)'
;MQSTTFRTVAELSRALAAREVSAVELAQDYLARIEAHKELNCFLDVRPEVTLEQAREADKRIAEGTATRLTGIPIAHKDIFVTRKWASTAASRMLEGYMSPFDAAVVKKLDAAGMVTLGKLNCDEFAMGSANENSAYGKVFNPWNANAVPGGSSGGSSACVAAGLAPIATATDTGG
;
A
#
# COMPACT_ATOMS: atom_id res chain seq x y z
N MET A 1 -18.79 -13.80 -6.52
CA MET A 1 -17.61 -12.99 -6.88
C MET A 1 -16.38 -13.87 -6.78
N GLN A 2 -15.56 -13.94 -7.82
CA GLN A 2 -14.24 -14.58 -7.69
C GLN A 2 -13.39 -13.74 -6.73
N SER A 3 -12.66 -14.39 -5.81
CA SER A 3 -11.78 -13.72 -4.86
C SER A 3 -10.78 -12.81 -5.60
N THR A 4 -10.68 -11.55 -5.19
CA THR A 4 -9.68 -10.59 -5.71
C THR A 4 -8.29 -10.86 -5.16
N THR A 5 -8.20 -11.72 -4.16
CA THR A 5 -6.98 -12.14 -3.49
C THR A 5 -5.99 -12.77 -4.47
N PHE A 6 -4.75 -12.31 -4.44
CA PHE A 6 -3.64 -12.78 -5.28
C PHE A 6 -3.84 -12.62 -6.80
N ARG A 7 -4.79 -11.79 -7.26
CA ARG A 7 -4.85 -11.41 -8.67
C ARG A 7 -3.67 -10.48 -8.99
N THR A 8 -3.07 -10.70 -10.15
CA THR A 8 -1.98 -9.84 -10.64
C THR A 8 -2.50 -8.45 -11.01
N VAL A 9 -1.62 -7.45 -11.00
CA VAL A 9 -1.95 -6.08 -11.47
C VAL A 9 -2.55 -6.11 -12.88
N ALA A 10 -2.04 -6.99 -13.77
CA ALA A 10 -2.54 -7.11 -15.13
C ALA A 10 -3.97 -7.66 -15.20
N GLU A 11 -4.33 -8.61 -14.32
CA GLU A 11 -5.69 -9.15 -14.22
C GLU A 11 -6.67 -8.12 -13.64
N LEU A 12 -6.25 -7.40 -12.59
CA LEU A 12 -7.05 -6.31 -12.02
C LEU A 12 -7.27 -5.19 -13.02
N SER A 13 -6.23 -4.80 -13.77
CA SER A 13 -6.33 -3.78 -14.82
C SER A 13 -7.34 -4.17 -15.91
N ARG A 14 -7.34 -5.45 -16.34
CA ARG A 14 -8.33 -5.93 -17.31
C ARG A 14 -9.75 -5.92 -16.76
N ALA A 15 -9.94 -6.37 -15.52
CA ALA A 15 -11.24 -6.40 -14.85
C ALA A 15 -11.83 -4.99 -14.67
N LEU A 16 -11.02 -4.00 -14.27
CA LEU A 16 -11.42 -2.59 -14.18
C LEU A 16 -11.79 -2.02 -15.55
N ALA A 17 -10.97 -2.27 -16.60
CA ALA A 17 -11.25 -1.81 -17.96
C ALA A 17 -12.53 -2.45 -18.53
N ALA A 18 -12.79 -3.71 -18.21
CA ALA A 18 -14.03 -4.42 -18.59
C ALA A 18 -15.24 -4.06 -17.71
N ARG A 19 -15.04 -3.27 -16.64
CA ARG A 19 -16.06 -2.92 -15.64
C ARG A 19 -16.67 -4.16 -14.94
N GLU A 20 -15.88 -5.23 -14.83
CA GLU A 20 -16.24 -6.42 -14.05
C GLU A 20 -16.18 -6.15 -12.53
N VAL A 21 -15.40 -5.15 -12.14
CA VAL A 21 -15.23 -4.66 -10.76
C VAL A 21 -14.93 -3.16 -10.84
N SER A 22 -15.40 -2.39 -9.86
CA SER A 22 -15.07 -0.98 -9.70
C SER A 22 -13.81 -0.80 -8.85
N ALA A 23 -13.15 0.36 -8.96
CA ALA A 23 -12.05 0.72 -8.08
C ALA A 23 -12.50 0.86 -6.62
N VAL A 24 -13.73 1.30 -6.38
CA VAL A 24 -14.32 1.38 -5.04
C VAL A 24 -14.50 -0.01 -4.44
N GLU A 25 -15.03 -0.99 -5.18
CA GLU A 25 -15.17 -2.37 -4.69
C GLU A 25 -13.81 -3.00 -4.37
N LEU A 26 -12.80 -2.80 -5.23
CA LEU A 26 -11.44 -3.27 -4.96
C LEU A 26 -10.86 -2.63 -3.69
N ALA A 27 -10.99 -1.32 -3.54
CA ALA A 27 -10.49 -0.61 -2.37
C ALA A 27 -11.16 -1.12 -1.09
N GLN A 28 -12.48 -1.33 -1.10
CA GLN A 28 -13.23 -1.86 0.04
C GLN A 28 -12.79 -3.27 0.42
N ASP A 29 -12.58 -4.15 -0.56
CA ASP A 29 -12.12 -5.52 -0.33
C ASP A 29 -10.73 -5.54 0.31
N TYR A 30 -9.77 -4.76 -0.23
CA TYR A 30 -8.43 -4.68 0.35
C TYR A 30 -8.42 -4.02 1.73
N LEU A 31 -9.21 -2.96 1.97
CA LEU A 31 -9.32 -2.33 3.30
C LEU A 31 -9.88 -3.29 4.34
N ALA A 32 -10.91 -4.07 3.99
CA ALA A 32 -11.48 -5.09 4.87
C ALA A 32 -10.44 -6.18 5.20
N ARG A 33 -9.62 -6.60 4.23
CA ARG A 33 -8.54 -7.56 4.45
C ARG A 33 -7.42 -7.01 5.33
N ILE A 34 -7.04 -5.74 5.14
CA ILE A 34 -6.05 -5.06 5.99
C ILE A 34 -6.52 -5.07 7.45
N GLU A 35 -7.77 -4.73 7.71
CA GLU A 35 -8.34 -4.75 9.07
C GLU A 35 -8.41 -6.19 9.65
N ALA A 36 -8.78 -7.18 8.83
CA ALA A 36 -8.86 -8.57 9.25
C ALA A 36 -7.49 -9.21 9.59
N HIS A 37 -6.39 -8.60 9.13
CA HIS A 37 -5.02 -9.10 9.31
C HIS A 37 -4.07 -8.06 9.93
N LYS A 38 -4.61 -7.16 10.74
CA LYS A 38 -3.82 -6.11 11.41
C LYS A 38 -2.74 -6.65 12.35
N GLU A 39 -2.87 -7.90 12.81
CA GLU A 39 -1.88 -8.60 13.63
C GLU A 39 -0.53 -8.77 12.93
N LEU A 40 -0.50 -8.76 11.57
CA LEU A 40 0.74 -8.80 10.80
C LEU A 40 1.57 -7.52 10.92
N ASN A 41 0.98 -6.44 11.43
CA ASN A 41 1.61 -5.13 11.64
C ASN A 41 2.28 -4.55 10.38
N CYS A 42 1.69 -4.84 9.21
CA CYS A 42 2.21 -4.36 7.93
C CYS A 42 1.98 -2.86 7.71
N PHE A 43 0.90 -2.29 8.27
CA PHE A 43 0.51 -0.90 8.03
C PHE A 43 0.70 -0.03 9.27
N LEU A 44 1.19 1.20 9.08
CA LEU A 44 1.33 2.23 10.12
C LEU A 44 0.23 3.29 10.05
N ASP A 45 -0.27 3.60 8.85
CA ASP A 45 -1.36 4.57 8.65
C ASP A 45 -2.28 4.06 7.54
N VAL A 46 -3.56 3.90 7.87
CA VAL A 46 -4.63 3.53 6.93
C VAL A 46 -5.77 4.52 7.11
N ARG A 47 -6.19 5.16 6.02
CA ARG A 47 -7.27 6.17 6.01
C ARG A 47 -8.32 5.79 4.97
N PRO A 48 -9.33 4.99 5.35
CA PRO A 48 -10.31 4.47 4.42
C PRO A 48 -11.03 5.56 3.61
N GLU A 49 -11.35 6.69 4.22
CA GLU A 49 -12.00 7.83 3.58
C GLU A 49 -11.18 8.40 2.42
N VAL A 50 -9.85 8.55 2.61
CA VAL A 50 -8.93 9.07 1.59
C VAL A 50 -8.76 8.05 0.45
N THR A 51 -8.63 6.77 0.80
CA THR A 51 -8.55 5.66 -0.17
C THR A 51 -9.80 5.58 -1.03
N LEU A 52 -10.99 5.65 -0.41
CA LEU A 52 -12.27 5.57 -1.13
C LEU A 52 -12.54 6.83 -1.98
N GLU A 53 -12.07 8.00 -1.59
CA GLU A 53 -12.11 9.21 -2.43
C GLU A 53 -11.29 9.01 -3.71
N GLN A 54 -10.05 8.52 -3.60
CA GLN A 54 -9.21 8.20 -4.75
C GLN A 54 -9.85 7.12 -5.64
N ALA A 55 -10.47 6.11 -5.04
CA ALA A 55 -11.15 5.05 -5.78
C ALA A 55 -12.34 5.58 -6.60
N ARG A 56 -13.16 6.48 -6.03
CA ARG A 56 -14.26 7.14 -6.77
C ARG A 56 -13.74 7.97 -7.93
N GLU A 57 -12.64 8.71 -7.75
CA GLU A 57 -12.03 9.47 -8.84
C GLU A 57 -11.48 8.55 -9.94
N ALA A 58 -10.93 7.40 -9.57
CA ALA A 58 -10.49 6.38 -10.54
C ALA A 58 -11.68 5.83 -11.35
N ASP A 59 -12.79 5.49 -10.70
CA ASP A 59 -14.00 5.01 -11.38
C ASP A 59 -14.57 6.07 -12.35
N LYS A 60 -14.53 7.36 -11.95
CA LYS A 60 -14.91 8.47 -12.82
C LYS A 60 -14.02 8.53 -14.06
N ARG A 61 -12.69 8.45 -13.91
CA ARG A 61 -11.73 8.43 -15.04
C ARG A 61 -11.98 7.24 -15.98
N ILE A 62 -12.32 6.07 -15.43
CA ILE A 62 -12.68 4.89 -16.23
C ILE A 62 -13.97 5.14 -17.02
N ALA A 63 -14.98 5.75 -16.40
CA ALA A 63 -16.24 6.08 -17.06
C ALA A 63 -16.08 7.10 -18.19
N GLU A 64 -15.21 8.10 -18.00
CA GLU A 64 -14.91 9.17 -18.97
C GLU A 64 -13.92 8.75 -20.08
N GLY A 65 -13.34 7.54 -19.99
CA GLY A 65 -12.36 7.06 -21.00
C GLY A 65 -10.98 7.72 -20.88
N THR A 66 -10.67 8.37 -19.75
CA THR A 66 -9.38 9.02 -19.46
C THR A 66 -8.44 8.16 -18.61
N ALA A 67 -8.82 6.91 -18.36
CA ALA A 67 -8.07 5.97 -17.53
C ALA A 67 -6.76 5.53 -18.20
N THR A 68 -5.73 5.32 -17.37
CA THR A 68 -4.51 4.59 -17.72
C THR A 68 -4.67 3.10 -17.39
N ARG A 69 -3.67 2.27 -17.73
CA ARG A 69 -3.63 0.86 -17.32
C ARG A 69 -3.52 0.66 -15.79
N LEU A 70 -3.12 1.68 -15.06
CA LEU A 70 -2.94 1.64 -13.60
C LEU A 70 -4.08 2.33 -12.84
N THR A 71 -5.00 2.97 -13.54
CA THR A 71 -6.14 3.66 -12.91
C THR A 71 -7.01 2.68 -12.15
N GLY A 72 -7.21 2.95 -10.85
CA GLY A 72 -8.02 2.11 -9.95
C GLY A 72 -7.26 0.94 -9.31
N ILE A 73 -5.99 0.71 -9.68
CA ILE A 73 -5.18 -0.35 -9.07
C ILE A 73 -4.78 0.05 -7.64
N PRO A 74 -5.10 -0.76 -6.62
CA PRO A 74 -4.67 -0.50 -5.24
C PRO A 74 -3.15 -0.65 -5.08
N ILE A 75 -2.55 0.23 -4.27
CA ILE A 75 -1.12 0.20 -3.93
C ILE A 75 -0.91 0.63 -2.48
N ALA A 76 0.13 0.10 -1.84
CA ALA A 76 0.58 0.58 -0.53
C ALA A 76 2.02 1.13 -0.61
N HIS A 77 2.33 2.14 0.20
CA HIS A 77 3.62 2.83 0.14
C HIS A 77 4.46 2.58 1.39
N LYS A 78 5.70 2.11 1.22
CA LYS A 78 6.68 2.08 2.32
C LYS A 78 6.76 3.45 2.99
N ASP A 79 6.79 3.48 4.31
CA ASP A 79 6.61 4.71 5.08
C ASP A 79 7.78 5.71 5.05
N ILE A 80 8.82 5.43 4.27
CA ILE A 80 9.85 6.42 3.94
C ILE A 80 9.47 7.33 2.77
N PHE A 81 8.48 6.93 1.94
CA PHE A 81 7.99 7.79 0.86
C PHE A 81 7.00 8.80 1.42
N VAL A 82 7.42 10.07 1.46
CA VAL A 82 6.59 11.16 1.96
C VAL A 82 5.35 11.38 1.10
N THR A 83 4.23 11.64 1.77
CA THR A 83 2.93 11.91 1.14
C THR A 83 2.22 13.04 1.86
N ARG A 84 1.41 13.81 1.14
CA ARG A 84 0.61 14.89 1.74
C ARG A 84 -0.64 14.40 2.46
N LYS A 85 -1.15 13.23 2.09
CA LYS A 85 -2.45 12.71 2.56
C LYS A 85 -2.33 11.73 3.72
N TRP A 86 -1.15 11.15 3.95
CA TRP A 86 -0.84 10.23 5.05
C TRP A 86 0.37 10.71 5.82
N ALA A 87 0.43 10.41 7.10
CA ALA A 87 1.64 10.63 7.90
C ALA A 87 2.83 9.85 7.29
N SER A 88 4.03 10.37 7.48
CA SER A 88 5.27 9.75 7.00
C SER A 88 6.27 9.75 8.14
N THR A 89 6.37 8.62 8.84
CA THR A 89 7.13 8.52 10.07
C THR A 89 8.50 7.88 9.89
N ALA A 90 8.76 7.26 8.72
CA ALA A 90 9.93 6.40 8.52
C ALA A 90 10.06 5.32 9.62
N ALA A 91 8.93 4.84 10.14
CA ALA A 91 8.82 3.93 11.27
C ALA A 91 9.52 4.41 12.55
N SER A 92 9.69 5.74 12.73
CA SER A 92 10.32 6.39 13.87
C SER A 92 9.33 7.29 14.64
N ARG A 93 9.41 7.27 15.96
CA ARG A 93 8.66 8.21 16.79
C ARG A 93 9.16 9.65 16.67
N MET A 94 10.37 9.86 16.17
CA MET A 94 10.89 11.21 15.90
C MET A 94 10.05 11.97 14.89
N LEU A 95 9.40 11.25 13.97
CA LEU A 95 8.54 11.81 12.92
C LEU A 95 7.05 11.51 13.16
N GLU A 96 6.67 11.13 14.39
CA GLU A 96 5.27 10.84 14.73
C GLU A 96 4.38 12.03 14.40
N GLY A 97 3.33 11.79 13.59
CA GLY A 97 2.40 12.82 13.15
C GLY A 97 2.93 13.75 12.04
N TYR A 98 4.13 13.54 11.52
CA TYR A 98 4.66 14.37 10.44
C TYR A 98 3.85 14.21 9.15
N MET A 99 3.29 15.33 8.69
CA MET A 99 2.60 15.46 7.40
C MET A 99 3.49 16.26 6.44
N SER A 100 3.93 15.62 5.37
CA SER A 100 4.79 16.28 4.39
C SER A 100 4.02 17.35 3.59
N PRO A 101 4.62 18.52 3.30
CA PRO A 101 4.02 19.51 2.42
C PRO A 101 4.07 19.13 0.93
N PHE A 102 4.72 18.01 0.60
CA PHE A 102 4.84 17.51 -0.78
C PHE A 102 4.82 15.97 -0.80
N ASP A 103 4.53 15.43 -1.97
CA ASP A 103 4.62 13.99 -2.24
C ASP A 103 5.97 13.63 -2.87
N ALA A 104 6.52 12.48 -2.53
CA ALA A 104 7.70 11.93 -3.19
C ALA A 104 7.45 11.76 -4.70
N ALA A 105 8.51 11.88 -5.51
CA ALA A 105 8.38 11.82 -6.98
C ALA A 105 7.72 10.53 -7.48
N VAL A 106 8.01 9.38 -6.83
CA VAL A 106 7.38 8.10 -7.16
C VAL A 106 5.89 8.12 -6.83
N VAL A 107 5.50 8.66 -5.67
CA VAL A 107 4.08 8.79 -5.27
C VAL A 107 3.32 9.65 -6.27
N LYS A 108 3.86 10.83 -6.62
CA LYS A 108 3.24 11.72 -7.65
C LYS A 108 3.01 11.02 -8.98
N LYS A 109 3.97 10.20 -9.44
CA LYS A 109 3.84 9.46 -10.69
C LYS A 109 2.75 8.39 -10.63
N LEU A 110 2.66 7.67 -9.51
CA LEU A 110 1.66 6.63 -9.30
C LEU A 110 0.25 7.21 -9.13
N ASP A 111 0.12 8.31 -8.38
CA ASP A 111 -1.14 9.07 -8.26
C ASP A 111 -1.60 9.62 -9.62
N ALA A 112 -0.68 10.20 -10.40
CA ALA A 112 -0.99 10.70 -11.75
C ALA A 112 -1.46 9.59 -12.69
N ALA A 113 -0.91 8.37 -12.54
CA ALA A 113 -1.38 7.19 -13.25
C ALA A 113 -2.75 6.68 -12.78
N GLY A 114 -3.27 7.24 -11.67
CA GLY A 114 -4.60 6.92 -11.12
C GLY A 114 -4.63 5.73 -10.19
N MET A 115 -3.49 5.33 -9.61
CA MET A 115 -3.47 4.28 -8.59
C MET A 115 -4.13 4.75 -7.30
N VAL A 116 -4.68 3.80 -6.53
CA VAL A 116 -5.42 4.04 -5.30
C VAL A 116 -4.56 3.63 -4.11
N THR A 117 -4.12 4.59 -3.30
CA THR A 117 -3.28 4.32 -2.13
C THR A 117 -4.11 3.73 -0.99
N LEU A 118 -3.70 2.55 -0.48
CA LEU A 118 -4.31 1.87 0.65
C LEU A 118 -3.79 2.37 2.00
N GLY A 119 -2.51 2.78 2.05
CA GLY A 119 -1.89 3.26 3.29
C GLY A 119 -0.37 3.24 3.25
N LYS A 120 0.23 3.47 4.44
CA LYS A 120 1.67 3.54 4.67
C LYS A 120 2.14 2.27 5.37
N LEU A 121 3.18 1.66 4.82
CA LEU A 121 3.70 0.37 5.24
C LEU A 121 4.86 0.49 6.20
N ASN A 122 4.84 -0.34 7.23
CA ASN A 122 5.88 -0.47 8.22
C ASN A 122 7.23 -0.89 7.58
N CYS A 123 8.31 -0.46 8.20
CA CYS A 123 9.67 -0.72 7.72
C CYS A 123 10.64 -0.71 8.92
N ASP A 124 11.87 -1.09 8.71
CA ASP A 124 12.92 -0.76 9.68
C ASP A 124 13.04 0.75 9.86
N GLU A 125 13.32 1.22 11.07
CA GLU A 125 13.40 2.64 11.41
C GLU A 125 14.42 3.35 10.50
N PHE A 126 13.97 4.44 9.83
CA PHE A 126 14.72 5.17 8.80
C PHE A 126 15.24 4.30 7.64
N ALA A 127 14.60 3.16 7.38
CA ALA A 127 15.03 2.17 6.40
C ALA A 127 16.44 1.58 6.68
N MET A 128 16.87 1.61 7.93
CA MET A 128 18.18 1.08 8.37
C MET A 128 18.00 -0.26 9.10
N GLY A 129 17.96 -1.32 8.32
CA GLY A 129 17.80 -2.68 8.80
C GLY A 129 17.50 -3.65 7.68
N SER A 130 17.49 -4.95 8.00
CA SER A 130 17.27 -6.04 7.03
C SER A 130 16.24 -7.08 7.48
N ALA A 131 15.57 -6.87 8.62
CA ALA A 131 14.67 -7.85 9.22
C ALA A 131 13.30 -7.30 9.60
N ASN A 132 13.13 -5.96 9.62
CA ASN A 132 11.96 -5.23 10.10
C ASN A 132 11.64 -5.54 11.58
N GLU A 133 12.66 -5.57 12.41
CA GLU A 133 12.55 -5.82 13.84
C GLU A 133 12.75 -4.56 14.70
N ASN A 134 13.31 -3.47 14.13
CA ASN A 134 13.66 -2.25 14.84
C ASN A 134 12.67 -1.08 14.65
N SER A 135 11.53 -1.32 14.00
CA SER A 135 10.48 -0.30 13.90
C SER A 135 10.02 0.18 15.27
N ALA A 136 9.89 1.50 15.47
CA ALA A 136 9.34 2.08 16.70
C ALA A 136 7.87 1.73 16.97
N TYR A 137 7.19 1.17 15.96
CA TYR A 137 5.79 0.71 16.00
C TYR A 137 5.65 -0.81 16.10
N GLY A 138 6.76 -1.50 16.39
CA GLY A 138 6.81 -2.95 16.51
C GLY A 138 7.18 -3.65 15.20
N LYS A 139 7.62 -4.92 15.32
CA LYS A 139 8.04 -5.74 14.19
C LYS A 139 6.88 -6.09 13.27
N VAL A 140 7.21 -6.35 12.00
CA VAL A 140 6.29 -6.95 11.04
C VAL A 140 6.40 -8.48 11.13
N PHE A 141 5.27 -9.16 11.04
CA PHE A 141 5.23 -10.62 11.05
C PHE A 141 5.23 -11.18 9.62
N ASN A 142 5.98 -12.27 9.42
CA ASN A 142 5.98 -13.00 8.17
C ASN A 142 4.69 -13.81 8.05
N PRO A 143 3.84 -13.57 7.02
CA PRO A 143 2.55 -14.24 6.91
C PRO A 143 2.64 -15.74 6.62
N TRP A 144 3.79 -16.24 6.17
CA TRP A 144 4.01 -17.65 5.88
C TRP A 144 4.58 -18.42 7.07
N ASN A 145 5.33 -17.75 7.94
CA ASN A 145 5.94 -18.34 9.13
C ASN A 145 6.18 -17.28 10.20
N ALA A 146 5.36 -17.28 11.23
CA ALA A 146 5.43 -16.32 12.33
C ALA A 146 6.76 -16.34 13.12
N ASN A 147 7.57 -17.42 12.98
CA ASN A 147 8.89 -17.53 13.60
C ASN A 147 10.04 -17.04 12.69
N ALA A 148 9.73 -16.59 11.48
CA ALA A 148 10.69 -16.02 10.54
C ALA A 148 10.47 -14.53 10.36
N VAL A 149 11.53 -13.78 10.01
CA VAL A 149 11.42 -12.37 9.65
C VAL A 149 10.87 -12.22 8.22
N PRO A 150 10.18 -11.12 7.91
CA PRO A 150 9.68 -10.86 6.54
C PRO A 150 10.76 -10.33 5.60
N GLY A 151 11.98 -10.12 6.10
CA GLY A 151 13.02 -9.33 5.47
C GLY A 151 12.86 -7.84 5.76
N GLY A 152 13.79 -7.03 5.35
CA GLY A 152 13.84 -5.58 5.60
C GLY A 152 14.85 -4.89 4.68
N SER A 153 14.87 -3.59 4.71
CA SER A 153 14.06 -2.67 5.52
C SER A 153 12.59 -2.59 5.09
N SER A 154 12.19 -3.15 3.96
CA SER A 154 10.83 -3.09 3.38
C SER A 154 9.95 -4.27 3.83
N GLY A 155 10.05 -4.70 5.10
CA GLY A 155 9.33 -5.88 5.62
C GLY A 155 7.81 -5.75 5.56
N GLY A 156 7.27 -4.57 5.84
CA GLY A 156 5.83 -4.30 5.65
C GLY A 156 5.39 -4.46 4.20
N SER A 157 6.23 -4.07 3.24
CA SER A 157 5.92 -4.20 1.80
C SER A 157 5.91 -5.67 1.37
N SER A 158 6.92 -6.44 1.76
CA SER A 158 7.00 -7.87 1.42
C SER A 158 5.85 -8.66 2.07
N ALA A 159 5.62 -8.46 3.38
CA ALA A 159 4.55 -9.14 4.11
C ALA A 159 3.15 -8.77 3.60
N CYS A 160 2.91 -7.48 3.30
CA CYS A 160 1.66 -6.98 2.75
C CYS A 160 1.29 -7.69 1.44
N VAL A 161 2.21 -7.76 0.49
CA VAL A 161 1.97 -8.42 -0.80
C VAL A 161 1.84 -9.93 -0.62
N ALA A 162 2.70 -10.55 0.17
CA ALA A 162 2.66 -11.98 0.46
C ALA A 162 1.35 -12.44 1.13
N ALA A 163 0.75 -11.58 1.99
CA ALA A 163 -0.53 -11.83 2.62
C ALA A 163 -1.74 -11.43 1.73
N GLY A 164 -1.50 -10.88 0.54
CA GLY A 164 -2.55 -10.39 -0.36
C GLY A 164 -3.31 -9.21 0.20
N LEU A 165 -2.70 -8.35 1.01
CA LEU A 165 -3.27 -7.12 1.56
C LEU A 165 -3.16 -5.93 0.59
N ALA A 166 -2.30 -6.05 -0.39
CA ALA A 166 -2.22 -5.19 -1.56
C ALA A 166 -1.66 -6.00 -2.74
N PRO A 167 -2.05 -5.68 -3.98
CA PRO A 167 -1.52 -6.37 -5.16
C PRO A 167 -0.09 -5.92 -5.50
N ILE A 168 0.32 -4.75 -5.04
CA ILE A 168 1.63 -4.14 -5.26
C ILE A 168 1.96 -3.17 -4.12
N ALA A 169 3.23 -3.03 -3.82
CA ALA A 169 3.75 -2.10 -2.83
C ALA A 169 5.03 -1.42 -3.33
N THR A 170 5.30 -0.19 -2.85
CA THR A 170 6.62 0.43 -3.03
C THR A 170 7.59 -0.11 -1.99
N ALA A 171 8.83 -0.27 -2.39
CA ALA A 171 9.92 -0.73 -1.54
C ALA A 171 11.23 0.01 -1.91
N THR A 172 12.27 -0.16 -1.11
CA THR A 172 13.62 0.35 -1.40
C THR A 172 14.64 -0.73 -1.17
N ASP A 173 15.73 -0.64 -1.91
CA ASP A 173 16.89 -1.50 -1.74
C ASP A 173 18.16 -0.67 -1.93
N THR A 174 19.12 -0.82 -1.02
CA THR A 174 20.38 -0.08 -1.02
C THR A 174 21.59 -0.99 -0.85
N GLY A 175 21.40 -2.28 -0.72
CA GLY A 175 22.50 -3.21 -0.47
C GLY A 175 22.11 -4.68 -0.35
N GLY A 176 20.92 -5.01 -0.82
CA GLY A 176 20.46 -6.38 -0.88
C GLY A 176 19.49 -6.78 0.19
#